data_a60f0663eb14430eb39e35aec6196a0d
#
_entry.id   a60f0663eb14430eb39e35aec6196a0d
#
_cell.length_a   1.000
_cell.length_b   1.000
_cell.length_c   1.000
_cell.angle_alpha   90.00
_cell.angle_beta   90.00
_cell.angle_gamma   90.00
#
_symmetry.space_group_name_H-M   'P 1'
#
loop_
_entity.id
_entity.type
_entity.pdbx_description
1 polymer ?
#
loop_
_entity_poly.entity_id
_entity_poly.type
_entity_poly.pdbx_seq_one_letter_code
_entity_poly.pdbx_strand_id
1 'polypeptide(L)'
;MLKIKQIFIVIFLILQSDYLFAKINNSIVVKVGNEIITALDVENEIKTILVLKKLDFTQENINRSKDFAIRTLIKSSIKDSEIKKYGITGFNSNDSDKYLEKIAENLNIKRIELKDFFFSKNLDYNSFVKKYETELKWNTLIFSIYKNQISLNTIEIENELKTRLSSSSEKDDYDLSEIEIDVTQDVEDKIKEVYKTINELGFAKAANKLSISSSSSQGGNMGWISSKSLNNTILKSIAKLEIGTVTKPIKQETSILILKINDKKNYKTEKQDVDKLKDLIVRQKKAEKLKLFSRSHFASIESNILINFE
;
A
#
# COMPACT_ATOMS: atom_id res chain seq x y z
N MET A 1 23.74 -29.49 -62.98
CA MET A 1 23.99 -30.06 -61.61
C MET A 1 24.54 -29.06 -60.59
N LEU A 2 25.25 -28.01 -61.00
CA LEU A 2 25.84 -27.02 -60.04
C LEU A 2 24.77 -26.11 -59.40
N LYS A 3 23.73 -25.70 -60.13
CA LYS A 3 22.67 -24.81 -59.60
C LYS A 3 21.74 -25.45 -58.52
N ILE A 4 21.55 -26.75 -58.57
CA ILE A 4 20.74 -27.49 -57.59
C ILE A 4 21.49 -27.66 -56.26
N LYS A 5 22.83 -27.85 -56.30
CA LYS A 5 23.66 -27.88 -55.12
C LYS A 5 23.73 -26.57 -54.39
N GLN A 6 23.72 -25.44 -55.09
CA GLN A 6 23.69 -24.10 -54.45
C GLN A 6 22.34 -23.81 -53.77
N ILE A 7 21.20 -24.26 -54.34
CA ILE A 7 19.88 -24.10 -53.73
C ILE A 7 19.80 -24.97 -52.46
N PHE A 8 20.35 -26.18 -52.44
CA PHE A 8 20.38 -27.04 -51.27
C PHE A 8 21.26 -26.48 -50.11
N ILE A 9 22.32 -25.80 -50.43
CA ILE A 9 23.21 -25.15 -49.43
C ILE A 9 22.50 -23.91 -48.82
N VAL A 10 21.75 -23.13 -49.59
CA VAL A 10 20.98 -21.99 -49.10
C VAL A 10 19.82 -22.45 -48.24
N ILE A 11 19.12 -23.51 -48.59
CA ILE A 11 18.02 -24.08 -47.79
C ILE A 11 18.57 -24.69 -46.48
N PHE A 12 19.73 -25.30 -46.50
CA PHE A 12 20.37 -25.85 -45.28
C PHE A 12 20.86 -24.77 -44.34
N LEU A 13 21.28 -23.59 -44.85
CA LEU A 13 21.66 -22.42 -44.04
C LEU A 13 20.45 -21.71 -43.43
N ILE A 14 19.26 -21.80 -44.04
CA ILE A 14 18.03 -21.25 -43.50
C ILE A 14 17.42 -22.15 -42.40
N LEU A 15 17.74 -23.46 -42.41
CA LEU A 15 17.30 -24.42 -41.38
C LEU A 15 18.16 -24.42 -40.12
N GLN A 16 19.30 -23.71 -40.12
CA GLN A 16 20.08 -23.42 -38.92
C GLN A 16 19.74 -22.04 -38.31
N SER A 17 18.51 -21.57 -38.41
CA SER A 17 18.01 -20.60 -37.47
C SER A 17 18.00 -21.31 -36.10
N ASP A 18 19.10 -21.27 -35.41
CA ASP A 18 19.14 -21.49 -33.99
C ASP A 18 17.98 -20.67 -33.40
N TYR A 19 16.97 -21.38 -32.93
CA TYR A 19 16.04 -20.80 -31.99
C TYR A 19 16.89 -20.32 -30.83
N LEU A 20 17.33 -19.09 -30.88
CA LEU A 20 17.75 -18.32 -29.74
C LEU A 20 16.51 -18.26 -28.81
N PHE A 21 16.27 -19.38 -28.11
CA PHE A 21 15.55 -19.30 -26.88
C PHE A 21 16.35 -18.30 -26.06
N ALA A 22 15.87 -17.06 -26.01
CA ALA A 22 16.33 -16.10 -25.04
C ALA A 22 16.18 -16.83 -23.71
N LYS A 23 17.29 -17.36 -23.19
CA LYS A 23 17.35 -17.98 -21.88
C LYS A 23 17.00 -16.84 -20.95
N ILE A 24 15.72 -16.76 -20.54
CA ILE A 24 15.29 -15.82 -19.51
C ILE A 24 16.16 -16.21 -18.32
N ASN A 25 17.22 -15.45 -18.13
CA ASN A 25 18.15 -15.64 -17.02
C ASN A 25 17.43 -15.12 -15.78
N ASN A 26 16.44 -15.90 -15.33
CA ASN A 26 15.64 -15.57 -14.16
C ASN A 26 16.46 -15.85 -12.91
N SER A 27 17.50 -15.00 -12.70
CA SER A 27 18.38 -15.12 -11.56
C SER A 27 17.61 -14.92 -10.25
N ILE A 28 18.01 -15.62 -9.22
CA ILE A 28 17.55 -15.40 -7.87
C ILE A 28 18.11 -14.05 -7.40
N VAL A 29 17.26 -13.23 -6.80
CA VAL A 29 17.65 -11.95 -6.19
C VAL A 29 17.68 -12.05 -4.67
N VAL A 30 16.68 -12.75 -4.11
CA VAL A 30 16.55 -12.91 -2.65
C VAL A 30 15.96 -14.29 -2.36
N LYS A 31 16.48 -14.95 -1.33
CA LYS A 31 15.85 -16.10 -0.69
C LYS A 31 15.27 -15.67 0.65
N VAL A 32 14.01 -15.98 0.89
CA VAL A 32 13.28 -15.67 2.12
C VAL A 32 12.81 -16.98 2.74
N GLY A 33 13.58 -17.53 3.66
CA GLY A 33 13.36 -18.89 4.14
C GLY A 33 13.43 -19.88 2.98
N ASN A 34 12.32 -20.56 2.69
CA ASN A 34 12.19 -21.51 1.57
C ASN A 34 11.64 -20.89 0.28
N GLU A 35 11.24 -19.64 0.30
CA GLU A 35 10.67 -18.95 -0.86
C GLU A 35 11.79 -18.19 -1.62
N ILE A 36 11.63 -18.08 -2.93
CA ILE A 36 12.61 -17.47 -3.82
C ILE A 36 11.95 -16.26 -4.49
N ILE A 37 12.65 -15.14 -4.51
CA ILE A 37 12.29 -13.95 -5.28
C ILE A 37 13.29 -13.82 -6.43
N THR A 38 12.77 -13.80 -7.64
CA THR A 38 13.57 -13.76 -8.86
C THR A 38 13.70 -12.35 -9.43
N ALA A 39 14.63 -12.15 -10.36
CA ALA A 39 14.78 -10.90 -11.08
C ALA A 39 13.50 -10.52 -11.86
N LEU A 40 12.78 -11.50 -12.38
CA LEU A 40 11.50 -11.30 -13.07
C LEU A 40 10.43 -10.80 -12.12
N ASP A 41 10.36 -11.35 -10.90
CA ASP A 41 9.40 -10.87 -9.87
C ASP A 41 9.67 -9.42 -9.52
N VAL A 42 10.95 -9.05 -9.34
CA VAL A 42 11.35 -7.67 -9.03
C VAL A 42 11.02 -6.73 -10.20
N GLU A 43 11.28 -7.13 -11.42
CA GLU A 43 10.97 -6.35 -12.62
C GLU A 43 9.44 -6.12 -12.75
N ASN A 44 8.64 -7.18 -12.60
CA ASN A 44 7.18 -7.09 -12.63
C ASN A 44 6.64 -6.20 -11.52
N GLU A 45 7.20 -6.28 -10.31
CA GLU A 45 6.79 -5.41 -9.20
C GLU A 45 7.13 -3.95 -9.46
N ILE A 46 8.35 -3.65 -9.97
CA ILE A 46 8.75 -2.29 -10.35
C ILE A 46 7.79 -1.73 -11.41
N LYS A 47 7.53 -2.49 -12.48
CA LYS A 47 6.60 -2.08 -13.54
C LYS A 47 5.20 -1.78 -12.97
N THR A 48 4.70 -2.67 -12.13
CA THR A 48 3.40 -2.50 -11.45
C THR A 48 3.37 -1.22 -10.61
N ILE A 49 4.41 -0.96 -9.82
CA ILE A 49 4.53 0.26 -9.02
C ILE A 49 4.50 1.50 -9.90
N LEU A 50 5.29 1.54 -10.98
CA LEU A 50 5.37 2.69 -11.88
C LEU A 50 4.02 2.98 -12.53
N VAL A 51 3.34 1.95 -13.05
CA VAL A 51 2.02 2.09 -13.68
C VAL A 51 0.98 2.59 -12.68
N LEU A 52 0.90 1.97 -11.49
CA LEU A 52 -0.08 2.36 -10.46
C LEU A 52 0.16 3.77 -9.93
N LYS A 53 1.42 4.21 -9.85
CA LYS A 53 1.81 5.56 -9.45
C LYS A 53 1.82 6.57 -10.60
N LYS A 54 1.46 6.14 -11.82
CA LYS A 54 1.48 6.97 -13.05
C LYS A 54 2.84 7.63 -13.29
N LEU A 55 3.92 6.89 -13.04
CA LEU A 55 5.30 7.31 -13.26
C LEU A 55 5.82 6.79 -14.59
N ASP A 56 6.66 7.57 -15.26
CA ASP A 56 7.32 7.15 -16.49
C ASP A 56 8.36 6.06 -16.24
N PHE A 57 8.58 5.19 -17.23
CA PHE A 57 9.58 4.11 -17.20
C PHE A 57 11.00 4.66 -17.47
N THR A 58 11.44 5.63 -16.69
CA THR A 58 12.80 6.16 -16.75
C THR A 58 13.73 5.32 -15.87
N GLN A 59 15.02 5.28 -16.21
CA GLN A 59 16.03 4.58 -15.40
C GLN A 59 16.05 5.11 -13.95
N GLU A 60 15.82 6.40 -13.76
CA GLU A 60 15.74 7.03 -12.44
C GLU A 60 14.56 6.47 -11.63
N ASN A 61 13.37 6.41 -12.20
CA ASN A 61 12.18 5.88 -11.52
C ASN A 61 12.30 4.39 -11.25
N ILE A 62 12.90 3.62 -12.16
CA ILE A 62 13.21 2.20 -11.99
C ILE A 62 14.15 2.02 -10.78
N ASN A 63 15.26 2.74 -10.75
CA ASN A 63 16.24 2.64 -9.66
C ASN A 63 15.63 3.03 -8.30
N ARG A 64 14.83 4.09 -8.26
CA ARG A 64 14.12 4.53 -7.05
C ARG A 64 13.08 3.52 -6.55
N SER A 65 12.46 2.77 -7.46
CA SER A 65 11.43 1.78 -7.11
C SER A 65 12.00 0.42 -6.73
N LYS A 66 13.27 0.13 -7.06
CA LYS A 66 13.87 -1.19 -6.89
C LYS A 66 13.87 -1.68 -5.44
N ASP A 67 14.38 -0.87 -4.53
CA ASP A 67 14.46 -1.26 -3.11
C ASP A 67 13.07 -1.43 -2.48
N PHE A 68 12.13 -0.59 -2.89
CA PHE A 68 10.74 -0.70 -2.45
C PHE A 68 10.08 -1.97 -2.99
N ALA A 69 10.30 -2.30 -4.27
CA ALA A 69 9.80 -3.52 -4.89
C ALA A 69 10.33 -4.77 -4.18
N ILE A 70 11.64 -4.84 -3.96
CA ILE A 70 12.27 -5.97 -3.26
C ILE A 70 11.69 -6.11 -1.86
N ARG A 71 11.62 -5.04 -1.07
CA ARG A 71 11.03 -5.08 0.27
C ARG A 71 9.56 -5.50 0.26
N THR A 72 8.80 -5.05 -0.72
CA THR A 72 7.38 -5.44 -0.86
C THR A 72 7.24 -6.93 -1.12
N LEU A 73 8.07 -7.49 -2.02
CA LEU A 73 8.08 -8.93 -2.30
C LEU A 73 8.51 -9.76 -1.10
N ILE A 74 9.57 -9.33 -0.38
CA ILE A 74 10.01 -9.99 0.86
C ILE A 74 8.88 -10.01 1.89
N LYS A 75 8.24 -8.86 2.16
CA LYS A 75 7.12 -8.77 3.09
C LYS A 75 5.96 -9.69 2.68
N SER A 76 5.63 -9.71 1.39
CA SER A 76 4.57 -10.58 0.87
C SER A 76 4.92 -12.07 1.04
N SER A 77 6.16 -12.46 0.78
CA SER A 77 6.66 -13.82 0.93
C SER A 77 6.61 -14.28 2.39
N ILE A 78 7.07 -13.45 3.34
CA ILE A 78 7.00 -13.73 4.78
C ILE A 78 5.55 -13.95 5.22
N LYS A 79 4.64 -13.05 4.81
CA LYS A 79 3.22 -13.15 5.14
C LYS A 79 2.58 -14.41 4.56
N ASP A 80 2.87 -14.72 3.28
CA ASP A 80 2.33 -15.90 2.60
C ASP A 80 2.79 -17.20 3.30
N SER A 81 4.04 -17.28 3.71
CA SER A 81 4.58 -18.40 4.50
C SER A 81 3.84 -18.58 5.82
N GLU A 82 3.62 -17.50 6.56
CA GLU A 82 2.93 -17.57 7.85
C GLU A 82 1.43 -17.91 7.68
N ILE A 83 0.77 -17.34 6.67
CA ILE A 83 -0.60 -17.65 6.28
C ILE A 83 -0.75 -19.15 5.98
N LYS A 84 0.18 -19.73 5.20
CA LYS A 84 0.21 -21.18 4.89
C LYS A 84 0.39 -22.00 6.15
N LYS A 85 1.30 -21.62 7.03
CA LYS A 85 1.58 -22.30 8.31
C LYS A 85 0.33 -22.39 9.20
N TYR A 86 -0.50 -21.33 9.23
CA TYR A 86 -1.75 -21.32 10.00
C TYR A 86 -2.97 -21.84 9.22
N GLY A 87 -2.81 -22.25 7.96
CA GLY A 87 -3.89 -22.81 7.15
C GLY A 87 -5.00 -21.81 6.81
N ILE A 88 -4.69 -20.50 6.74
CA ILE A 88 -5.68 -19.47 6.40
C ILE A 88 -5.92 -19.49 4.90
N THR A 89 -7.12 -19.92 4.49
CA THR A 89 -7.52 -20.00 3.08
C THR A 89 -8.50 -18.90 2.67
N GLY A 90 -9.32 -18.43 3.63
CA GLY A 90 -10.41 -17.48 3.38
C GLY A 90 -10.05 -16.03 3.69
N PHE A 91 -10.72 -15.13 2.99
CA PHE A 91 -10.75 -13.68 3.24
C PHE A 91 -12.09 -13.09 2.76
N ASN A 92 -12.36 -11.83 3.10
CA ASN A 92 -13.56 -11.14 2.61
C ASN A 92 -13.37 -10.72 1.15
N SER A 93 -14.01 -11.41 0.21
CA SER A 93 -13.92 -11.12 -1.23
C SER A 93 -14.42 -9.72 -1.61
N ASN A 94 -15.41 -9.18 -0.88
CA ASN A 94 -15.90 -7.82 -1.12
C ASN A 94 -14.81 -6.76 -0.94
N ASP A 95 -13.84 -6.99 -0.05
CA ASP A 95 -12.74 -6.04 0.15
C ASP A 95 -11.75 -6.10 -1.02
N SER A 96 -11.56 -7.29 -1.62
CA SER A 96 -10.77 -7.44 -2.85
C SER A 96 -11.43 -6.71 -4.02
N ASP A 97 -12.72 -6.89 -4.22
CA ASP A 97 -13.44 -6.24 -5.31
C ASP A 97 -13.41 -4.72 -5.20
N LYS A 98 -13.68 -4.17 -4.01
CA LYS A 98 -13.58 -2.73 -3.74
C LYS A 98 -12.19 -2.16 -3.99
N TYR A 99 -11.14 -2.91 -3.64
CA TYR A 99 -9.78 -2.49 -3.89
C TYR A 99 -9.48 -2.41 -5.40
N LEU A 100 -9.84 -3.47 -6.13
CA LEU A 100 -9.62 -3.52 -7.57
C LEU A 100 -10.44 -2.47 -8.32
N GLU A 101 -11.64 -2.13 -7.83
CA GLU A 101 -12.45 -1.03 -8.33
C GLU A 101 -11.74 0.31 -8.16
N LYS A 102 -11.23 0.59 -6.96
CA LYS A 102 -10.43 1.81 -6.71
C LYS A 102 -9.17 1.90 -7.58
N ILE A 103 -8.49 0.78 -7.83
CA ILE A 103 -7.35 0.76 -8.74
C ILE A 103 -7.78 1.11 -10.17
N ALA A 104 -8.89 0.55 -10.65
CA ALA A 104 -9.43 0.86 -11.98
C ALA A 104 -9.82 2.35 -12.09
N GLU A 105 -10.51 2.89 -11.08
CA GLU A 105 -10.84 4.32 -10.97
C GLU A 105 -9.59 5.20 -11.01
N ASN A 106 -8.56 4.85 -10.23
CA ASN A 106 -7.30 5.58 -10.24
C ASN A 106 -6.64 5.58 -11.63
N LEU A 107 -6.73 4.47 -12.36
CA LEU A 107 -6.20 4.36 -13.71
C LEU A 107 -7.12 5.00 -14.77
N ASN A 108 -8.29 5.52 -14.39
CA ASN A 108 -9.34 6.07 -15.26
C ASN A 108 -9.88 5.04 -16.28
N ILE A 109 -10.05 3.79 -15.84
CA ILE A 109 -10.62 2.70 -16.64
C ILE A 109 -11.75 2.01 -15.86
N LYS A 110 -12.57 1.20 -16.56
CA LYS A 110 -13.59 0.39 -15.91
C LYS A 110 -12.95 -0.83 -15.21
N ARG A 111 -13.56 -1.28 -14.11
CA ARG A 111 -13.11 -2.47 -13.38
C ARG A 111 -12.92 -3.70 -14.28
N ILE A 112 -13.83 -3.90 -15.24
CA ILE A 112 -13.77 -5.03 -16.16
C ILE A 112 -12.56 -4.97 -17.11
N GLU A 113 -12.06 -3.79 -17.41
CA GLU A 113 -10.94 -3.55 -18.32
C GLU A 113 -9.56 -3.70 -17.61
N LEU A 114 -9.56 -3.81 -16.25
CA LEU A 114 -8.33 -3.79 -15.48
C LEU A 114 -7.36 -4.93 -15.86
N LYS A 115 -7.88 -6.13 -16.11
CA LYS A 115 -7.05 -7.28 -16.51
C LYS A 115 -6.41 -7.05 -17.88
N ASP A 116 -7.17 -6.57 -18.85
CA ASP A 116 -6.68 -6.29 -20.21
C ASP A 116 -5.70 -5.12 -20.20
N PHE A 117 -5.94 -4.11 -19.34
CA PHE A 117 -5.00 -3.02 -19.15
C PHE A 117 -3.65 -3.53 -18.65
N PHE A 118 -3.63 -4.40 -17.62
CA PHE A 118 -2.39 -5.01 -17.12
C PHE A 118 -1.68 -5.79 -18.24
N PHE A 119 -2.42 -6.59 -18.97
CA PHE A 119 -1.88 -7.35 -20.10
C PHE A 119 -1.27 -6.43 -21.17
N SER A 120 -1.94 -5.34 -21.53
CA SER A 120 -1.44 -4.35 -22.51
C SER A 120 -0.14 -3.64 -22.09
N LYS A 121 0.14 -3.62 -20.78
CA LYS A 121 1.37 -3.05 -20.19
C LYS A 121 2.43 -4.12 -19.88
N ASN A 122 2.23 -5.36 -20.30
CA ASN A 122 3.07 -6.51 -19.95
C ASN A 122 3.26 -6.66 -18.43
N LEU A 123 2.15 -6.50 -17.67
CA LEU A 123 2.11 -6.67 -16.22
C LEU A 123 1.42 -7.98 -15.86
N ASP A 124 1.89 -8.63 -14.80
CA ASP A 124 1.26 -9.82 -14.25
C ASP A 124 0.08 -9.46 -13.33
N TYR A 125 -1.13 -9.47 -13.91
CA TYR A 125 -2.36 -9.22 -13.18
C TYR A 125 -2.60 -10.23 -12.05
N ASN A 126 -2.27 -11.52 -12.27
CA ASN A 126 -2.53 -12.55 -11.29
C ASN A 126 -1.62 -12.39 -10.06
N SER A 127 -0.35 -12.11 -10.27
CA SER A 127 0.59 -11.80 -9.17
C SER A 127 0.18 -10.53 -8.41
N PHE A 128 -0.30 -9.51 -9.12
CA PHE A 128 -0.83 -8.30 -8.49
C PHE A 128 -2.03 -8.60 -7.58
N VAL A 129 -3.02 -9.33 -8.07
CA VAL A 129 -4.22 -9.71 -7.29
C VAL A 129 -3.83 -10.60 -6.11
N LYS A 130 -3.01 -11.63 -6.35
CA LYS A 130 -2.53 -12.55 -5.31
C LYS A 130 -1.84 -11.82 -4.17
N LYS A 131 -1.01 -10.83 -4.48
CA LYS A 131 -0.33 -10.02 -3.45
C LYS A 131 -1.34 -9.29 -2.56
N TYR A 132 -2.40 -8.73 -3.13
CA TYR A 132 -3.45 -8.09 -2.34
C TYR A 132 -4.27 -9.09 -1.52
N GLU A 133 -4.61 -10.25 -2.11
CA GLU A 133 -5.26 -11.33 -1.37
C GLU A 133 -4.41 -11.84 -0.19
N THR A 134 -3.08 -11.85 -0.34
CA THR A 134 -2.16 -12.16 0.77
C THR A 134 -2.32 -11.16 1.91
N GLU A 135 -2.47 -9.86 1.62
CA GLU A 135 -2.74 -8.86 2.66
C GLU A 135 -4.10 -9.08 3.35
N LEU A 136 -5.14 -9.46 2.60
CA LEU A 136 -6.46 -9.76 3.19
C LEU A 136 -6.43 -11.02 4.07
N LYS A 137 -5.75 -12.07 3.61
CA LYS A 137 -5.54 -13.30 4.41
C LYS A 137 -4.69 -13.03 5.64
N TRP A 138 -3.68 -12.19 5.52
CA TRP A 138 -2.88 -11.73 6.66
C TRP A 138 -3.74 -11.02 7.71
N ASN A 139 -4.62 -10.11 7.30
CA ASN A 139 -5.54 -9.46 8.22
C ASN A 139 -6.48 -10.47 8.92
N THR A 140 -6.94 -11.47 8.19
CA THR A 140 -7.73 -12.60 8.75
C THR A 140 -6.93 -13.38 9.76
N LEU A 141 -5.67 -13.71 9.48
CA LEU A 141 -4.76 -14.38 10.38
C LEU A 141 -4.56 -13.58 11.68
N ILE A 142 -4.19 -12.31 11.56
CA ILE A 142 -3.96 -11.44 12.72
C ILE A 142 -5.23 -11.34 13.57
N PHE A 143 -6.37 -11.15 12.94
CA PHE A 143 -7.64 -11.14 13.69
C PHE A 143 -7.89 -12.47 14.40
N SER A 144 -7.67 -13.61 13.77
CA SER A 144 -7.89 -14.92 14.37
C SER A 144 -7.03 -15.16 15.61
N ILE A 145 -5.76 -14.73 15.57
CA ILE A 145 -4.81 -14.90 16.68
C ILE A 145 -5.11 -13.93 17.84
N TYR A 146 -5.37 -12.66 17.51
CA TYR A 146 -5.34 -11.58 18.49
C TYR A 146 -6.71 -11.05 18.91
N LYS A 147 -7.83 -11.47 18.29
CA LYS A 147 -9.18 -10.97 18.61
C LYS A 147 -9.53 -11.01 20.10
N ASN A 148 -9.08 -12.03 20.82
CA ASN A 148 -9.33 -12.22 22.24
C ASN A 148 -8.37 -11.42 23.15
N GLN A 149 -7.30 -10.85 22.57
CA GLN A 149 -6.32 -10.03 23.28
C GLN A 149 -6.60 -8.53 23.12
N ILE A 150 -7.62 -8.16 22.33
CA ILE A 150 -8.01 -6.78 22.15
C ILE A 150 -8.75 -6.32 23.39
N SER A 151 -8.04 -5.68 24.32
CA SER A 151 -8.65 -4.94 25.41
C SER A 151 -8.73 -3.46 25.04
N LEU A 152 -9.87 -2.87 25.22
CA LEU A 152 -10.08 -1.44 24.99
C LEU A 152 -10.25 -0.74 26.34
N ASN A 153 -9.61 0.41 26.48
CA ASN A 153 -9.79 1.26 27.64
C ASN A 153 -11.11 2.02 27.52
N THR A 154 -12.11 1.63 28.31
CA THR A 154 -13.44 2.25 28.32
C THR A 154 -13.39 3.74 28.68
N ILE A 155 -12.50 4.14 29.59
CA ILE A 155 -12.32 5.54 29.99
C ILE A 155 -11.80 6.37 28.79
N GLU A 156 -10.85 5.81 28.03
CA GLU A 156 -10.33 6.46 26.82
C GLU A 156 -11.43 6.65 25.78
N ILE A 157 -12.25 5.61 25.55
CA ILE A 157 -13.38 5.68 24.62
C ILE A 157 -14.39 6.74 25.06
N GLU A 158 -14.73 6.79 26.34
CA GLU A 158 -15.69 7.77 26.86
C GLU A 158 -15.13 9.20 26.80
N ASN A 159 -13.87 9.41 27.09
CA ASN A 159 -13.21 10.70 26.96
C ASN A 159 -13.16 11.17 25.51
N GLU A 160 -12.85 10.27 24.58
CA GLU A 160 -12.87 10.56 23.14
C GLU A 160 -14.28 10.89 22.66
N LEU A 161 -15.26 10.11 23.07
CA LEU A 161 -16.68 10.36 22.77
C LEU A 161 -17.12 11.74 23.29
N LYS A 162 -16.83 12.06 24.55
CA LYS A 162 -17.14 13.35 25.14
C LYS A 162 -16.48 14.51 24.40
N THR A 163 -15.22 14.34 24.00
CA THR A 163 -14.49 15.36 23.23
C THR A 163 -15.10 15.56 21.84
N ARG A 164 -15.46 14.47 21.15
CA ARG A 164 -16.10 14.56 19.83
C ARG A 164 -17.50 15.16 19.91
N LEU A 165 -18.26 14.87 20.95
CA LEU A 165 -19.57 15.46 21.20
C LEU A 165 -19.46 16.96 21.53
N SER A 166 -18.48 17.36 22.31
CA SER A 166 -18.30 18.78 22.69
C SER A 166 -17.72 19.63 21.53
N SER A 167 -16.94 19.06 20.65
CA SER A 167 -16.42 19.72 19.45
C SER A 167 -17.40 19.73 18.27
N SER A 168 -18.55 19.11 18.42
CA SER A 168 -19.48 18.82 17.33
C SER A 168 -20.65 19.80 17.19
N SER A 169 -20.52 21.03 17.64
CA SER A 169 -21.47 22.08 17.24
C SER A 169 -21.42 22.39 15.74
N GLU A 170 -20.36 22.02 15.06
CA GLU A 170 -20.19 22.14 13.62
C GLU A 170 -19.66 20.78 13.04
N LYS A 171 -20.38 20.20 12.08
CA LYS A 171 -19.90 19.05 11.31
C LYS A 171 -18.94 19.56 10.26
N ASP A 172 -17.68 19.18 10.39
CA ASP A 172 -16.70 19.40 9.34
C ASP A 172 -16.42 18.07 8.64
N ASP A 173 -16.57 18.01 7.34
CA ASP A 173 -15.96 16.99 6.51
C ASP A 173 -14.70 17.59 5.88
N TYR A 174 -13.64 16.82 5.87
CA TYR A 174 -12.35 17.21 5.32
C TYR A 174 -12.01 16.33 4.13
N ASP A 175 -11.66 16.95 3.01
CA ASP A 175 -10.98 16.26 1.94
C ASP A 175 -9.47 16.26 2.25
N LEU A 176 -8.92 15.08 2.50
CA LEU A 176 -7.56 14.92 3.00
C LEU A 176 -6.69 14.13 2.03
N SER A 177 -5.41 14.49 2.05
CA SER A 177 -4.34 13.63 1.53
C SER A 177 -3.36 13.31 2.64
N GLU A 178 -2.73 12.12 2.59
CA GLU A 178 -1.79 11.65 3.61
C GLU A 178 -0.43 11.25 3.04
N ILE A 179 0.60 11.43 3.85
CA ILE A 179 1.89 10.78 3.72
C ILE A 179 2.16 10.06 5.03
N GLU A 180 2.32 8.75 4.98
CA GLU A 180 2.69 7.94 6.14
C GLU A 180 4.11 7.42 5.97
N ILE A 181 4.95 7.57 7.00
CA ILE A 181 6.32 7.07 7.02
C ILE A 181 6.57 6.19 8.25
N ASP A 182 7.37 5.14 8.09
CA ASP A 182 7.73 4.26 9.20
C ASP A 182 8.60 4.99 10.24
N VAL A 183 8.39 4.67 11.52
CA VAL A 183 9.29 5.07 12.60
C VAL A 183 10.53 4.19 12.58
N THR A 184 11.64 4.74 12.11
CA THR A 184 12.97 4.13 12.05
C THR A 184 13.98 4.98 12.79
N GLN A 185 15.24 4.55 12.89
CA GLN A 185 16.30 5.36 13.50
C GLN A 185 16.52 6.72 12.79
N ASP A 186 16.21 6.78 11.49
CA ASP A 186 16.39 7.98 10.64
C ASP A 186 15.08 8.76 10.41
N VAL A 187 14.11 8.66 11.31
CA VAL A 187 12.77 9.24 11.13
C VAL A 187 12.79 10.76 10.93
N GLU A 188 13.68 11.47 11.62
CA GLU A 188 13.78 12.94 11.48
C GLU A 188 14.27 13.36 10.09
N ASP A 189 15.23 12.64 9.54
CA ASP A 189 15.75 12.94 8.20
C ASP A 189 14.72 12.58 7.12
N LYS A 190 13.97 11.50 7.30
CA LYS A 190 12.82 11.18 6.44
C LYS A 190 11.74 12.27 6.49
N ILE A 191 11.42 12.80 7.66
CA ILE A 191 10.49 13.93 7.81
C ILE A 191 10.99 15.14 7.03
N LYS A 192 12.27 15.51 7.16
CA LYS A 192 12.88 16.62 6.41
C LYS A 192 12.80 16.39 4.89
N GLU A 193 13.09 15.17 4.43
CA GLU A 193 13.00 14.79 3.03
C GLU A 193 11.56 14.92 2.50
N VAL A 194 10.54 14.50 3.29
CA VAL A 194 9.13 14.66 2.93
C VAL A 194 8.79 16.13 2.71
N TYR A 195 9.09 17.02 3.67
CA TYR A 195 8.77 18.44 3.52
C TYR A 195 9.55 19.10 2.39
N LYS A 196 10.82 18.75 2.19
CA LYS A 196 11.60 19.20 1.05
C LYS A 196 10.92 18.79 -0.26
N THR A 197 10.55 17.52 -0.38
CA THR A 197 9.90 17.00 -1.58
C THR A 197 8.52 17.61 -1.80
N ILE A 198 7.75 17.88 -0.72
CA ILE A 198 6.47 18.60 -0.83
C ILE A 198 6.69 20.01 -1.41
N ASN A 199 7.71 20.72 -0.96
CA ASN A 199 8.01 22.09 -1.44
C ASN A 199 8.49 22.10 -2.90
N GLU A 200 9.27 21.11 -3.33
CA GLU A 200 9.84 21.03 -4.67
C GLU A 200 8.85 20.49 -5.71
N LEU A 201 8.08 19.46 -5.36
CA LEU A 201 7.30 18.68 -6.31
C LEU A 201 5.78 18.68 -6.02
N GLY A 202 5.38 19.19 -4.88
CA GLY A 202 4.01 19.15 -4.38
C GLY A 202 3.68 17.87 -3.61
N PHE A 203 2.59 17.94 -2.81
CA PHE A 203 2.20 16.89 -1.86
C PHE A 203 1.94 15.54 -2.54
N ALA A 204 1.20 15.52 -3.65
CA ALA A 204 0.85 14.27 -4.34
C ALA A 204 2.09 13.51 -4.84
N LYS A 205 3.06 14.22 -5.41
CA LYS A 205 4.32 13.60 -5.85
C LYS A 205 5.17 13.14 -4.67
N ALA A 206 5.18 13.88 -3.57
CA ALA A 206 5.84 13.46 -2.34
C ALA A 206 5.20 12.19 -1.76
N ALA A 207 3.87 12.12 -1.72
CA ALA A 207 3.14 10.92 -1.32
C ALA A 207 3.47 9.71 -2.19
N ASN A 208 3.43 9.88 -3.52
CA ASN A 208 3.79 8.81 -4.46
C ASN A 208 5.21 8.28 -4.22
N LYS A 209 6.15 9.17 -3.87
CA LYS A 209 7.57 8.83 -3.77
C LYS A 209 7.95 8.25 -2.40
N LEU A 210 7.39 8.79 -1.31
CA LEU A 210 7.91 8.60 0.04
C LEU A 210 6.92 7.91 0.99
N SER A 211 5.61 7.93 0.69
CA SER A 211 4.61 7.35 1.58
C SER A 211 4.55 5.83 1.51
N ILE A 212 4.45 5.20 2.67
CA ILE A 212 4.19 3.76 2.82
C ILE A 212 2.69 3.44 2.86
N SER A 213 1.83 4.46 2.88
CA SER A 213 0.38 4.26 2.90
C SER A 213 -0.13 3.62 1.60
N SER A 214 -1.23 2.90 1.69
CA SER A 214 -1.93 2.35 0.52
C SER A 214 -2.47 3.45 -0.42
N SER A 215 -2.73 4.66 0.10
CA SER A 215 -3.14 5.82 -0.69
C SER A 215 -2.00 6.43 -1.51
N SER A 216 -0.76 6.01 -1.29
CA SER A 216 0.42 6.59 -1.94
C SER A 216 0.34 6.57 -3.47
N SER A 217 -0.20 5.48 -4.07
CA SER A 217 -0.39 5.36 -5.51
C SER A 217 -1.40 6.36 -6.10
N GLN A 218 -2.21 6.97 -5.25
CA GLN A 218 -3.21 7.99 -5.59
C GLN A 218 -2.77 9.40 -5.11
N GLY A 219 -1.47 9.63 -4.95
CA GLY A 219 -0.95 10.90 -4.45
C GLY A 219 -1.28 11.15 -2.97
N GLY A 220 -1.55 10.10 -2.22
CA GLY A 220 -1.97 10.16 -0.81
C GLY A 220 -3.44 10.52 -0.62
N ASN A 221 -4.24 10.61 -1.69
CA ASN A 221 -5.64 11.03 -1.60
C ASN A 221 -6.48 10.03 -0.80
N MET A 222 -7.10 10.52 0.28
CA MET A 222 -8.04 9.79 1.13
C MET A 222 -9.50 10.13 0.81
N GLY A 223 -9.73 11.21 0.05
CA GLY A 223 -11.06 11.76 -0.23
C GLY A 223 -11.71 12.44 0.98
N TRP A 224 -13.04 12.60 0.90
CA TRP A 224 -13.83 13.23 1.96
C TRP A 224 -13.97 12.32 3.18
N ILE A 225 -13.51 12.81 4.32
CA ILE A 225 -13.55 12.13 5.60
C ILE A 225 -14.29 13.00 6.60
N SER A 226 -15.33 12.45 7.21
CA SER A 226 -16.03 13.16 8.28
C SER A 226 -15.12 13.34 9.49
N SER A 227 -15.15 14.54 10.09
CA SER A 227 -14.46 14.81 11.36
C SER A 227 -14.76 13.77 12.45
N LYS A 228 -15.94 13.15 12.40
CA LYS A 228 -16.34 12.08 13.30
C LYS A 228 -15.55 10.76 13.09
N SER A 229 -15.01 10.57 11.91
CA SER A 229 -14.22 9.38 11.56
C SER A 229 -12.74 9.54 11.89
N LEU A 230 -12.30 10.74 12.25
CA LEU A 230 -10.94 11.04 12.62
C LEU A 230 -10.73 10.85 14.13
N ASN A 231 -9.57 10.31 14.51
CA ASN A 231 -9.20 10.27 15.91
C ASN A 231 -8.89 11.69 16.43
N ASN A 232 -8.94 11.85 17.75
CA ASN A 232 -8.80 13.15 18.37
C ASN A 232 -7.45 13.84 18.11
N THR A 233 -6.36 13.10 17.97
CA THR A 233 -5.03 13.62 17.67
C THR A 233 -5.00 14.23 16.27
N ILE A 234 -5.51 13.52 15.28
CA ILE A 234 -5.64 14.01 13.91
C ILE A 234 -6.55 15.22 13.86
N LEU A 235 -7.75 15.13 14.48
CA LEU A 235 -8.70 16.22 14.48
C LEU A 235 -8.13 17.52 15.06
N LYS A 236 -7.43 17.45 16.21
CA LYS A 236 -6.74 18.59 16.81
C LYS A 236 -5.67 19.19 15.89
N SER A 237 -5.01 18.33 15.12
CA SER A 237 -3.92 18.76 14.22
C SER A 237 -4.42 19.48 12.99
N ILE A 238 -5.67 19.22 12.52
CA ILE A 238 -6.21 19.80 11.29
C ILE A 238 -7.28 20.87 11.54
N ALA A 239 -7.98 20.87 12.68
CA ALA A 239 -9.17 21.68 12.91
C ALA A 239 -8.96 23.20 12.73
N LYS A 240 -7.75 23.70 13.02
CA LYS A 240 -7.39 25.13 12.92
C LYS A 240 -6.62 25.50 11.65
N LEU A 241 -6.37 24.53 10.78
CA LEU A 241 -5.60 24.76 9.57
C LEU A 241 -6.51 25.19 8.41
N GLU A 242 -5.97 25.99 7.52
CA GLU A 242 -6.63 26.46 6.30
C GLU A 242 -6.52 25.42 5.19
N ILE A 243 -7.43 25.50 4.20
CA ILE A 243 -7.36 24.69 2.98
C ILE A 243 -6.01 24.90 2.29
N GLY A 244 -5.42 23.80 1.80
CA GLY A 244 -4.10 23.78 1.17
C GLY A 244 -2.93 23.59 2.15
N THR A 245 -3.17 23.73 3.46
CA THR A 245 -2.12 23.60 4.49
C THR A 245 -1.73 22.16 4.74
N VAL A 246 -0.44 21.94 5.01
CA VAL A 246 0.14 20.66 5.43
C VAL A 246 0.36 20.69 6.94
N THR A 247 -0.03 19.63 7.63
CA THR A 247 0.15 19.51 9.09
C THR A 247 1.62 19.38 9.46
N LYS A 248 1.94 19.65 10.73
CA LYS A 248 3.16 19.14 11.36
C LYS A 248 3.10 17.61 11.42
N PRO A 249 4.26 16.92 11.61
CA PRO A 249 4.26 15.47 11.76
C PRO A 249 3.36 15.03 12.92
N ILE A 250 2.45 14.12 12.65
CA ILE A 250 1.51 13.57 13.63
C ILE A 250 2.03 12.18 14.00
N LYS A 251 2.49 12.02 15.22
CA LYS A 251 2.98 10.75 15.71
C LYS A 251 1.80 9.78 15.90
N GLN A 252 1.90 8.61 15.28
CA GLN A 252 1.04 7.46 15.49
C GLN A 252 1.79 6.40 16.32
N GLU A 253 1.10 5.33 16.73
CA GLU A 253 1.74 4.26 17.52
C GLU A 253 2.94 3.62 16.79
N THR A 254 2.91 3.57 15.47
CA THR A 254 3.88 2.82 14.66
C THR A 254 4.34 3.56 13.40
N SER A 255 3.92 4.82 13.22
CA SER A 255 4.24 5.63 12.04
C SER A 255 4.16 7.12 12.35
N ILE A 256 4.67 7.93 11.43
CA ILE A 256 4.45 9.37 11.39
C ILE A 256 3.50 9.66 10.23
N LEU A 257 2.44 10.41 10.52
CA LEU A 257 1.46 10.84 9.55
C LEU A 257 1.62 12.34 9.28
N ILE A 258 1.62 12.73 8.00
CA ILE A 258 1.60 14.11 7.54
C ILE A 258 0.37 14.26 6.65
N LEU A 259 -0.50 15.20 6.97
CA LEU A 259 -1.76 15.42 6.25
C LEU A 259 -1.73 16.75 5.50
N LYS A 260 -2.44 16.79 4.38
CA LYS A 260 -2.80 18.01 3.68
C LYS A 260 -4.31 18.14 3.62
N ILE A 261 -4.81 19.34 3.91
CA ILE A 261 -6.24 19.67 3.75
C ILE A 261 -6.43 20.12 2.31
N ASN A 262 -7.14 19.31 1.51
CA ASN A 262 -7.48 19.67 0.13
C ASN A 262 -8.70 20.59 0.09
N ASP A 263 -9.73 20.28 0.91
CA ASP A 263 -10.94 21.07 1.05
C ASP A 263 -11.60 20.80 2.40
N LYS A 264 -12.58 21.65 2.80
CA LYS A 264 -13.31 21.56 4.07
C LYS A 264 -14.77 21.96 3.87
N LYS A 265 -15.72 21.14 4.37
CA LYS A 265 -17.13 21.44 4.38
C LYS A 265 -17.65 21.49 5.81
N ASN A 266 -18.33 22.59 6.14
CA ASN A 266 -18.97 22.79 7.43
C ASN A 266 -20.47 22.50 7.31
N TYR A 267 -20.98 21.59 8.13
CA TYR A 267 -22.40 21.29 8.19
C TYR A 267 -22.96 21.64 9.58
N LYS A 268 -24.06 22.36 9.63
CA LYS A 268 -24.81 22.54 10.88
C LYS A 268 -25.39 21.21 11.35
N THR A 269 -25.13 20.85 12.60
CA THR A 269 -25.37 19.50 13.12
C THR A 269 -26.82 19.26 13.48
N GLU A 270 -27.43 18.21 12.93
CA GLU A 270 -28.60 17.56 13.56
C GLU A 270 -28.15 16.70 14.76
N LYS A 271 -29.06 16.41 15.70
CA LYS A 271 -28.78 15.64 16.93
C LYS A 271 -27.96 14.39 16.62
N GLN A 272 -26.78 14.31 17.21
CA GLN A 272 -25.87 13.16 16.99
C GLN A 272 -26.43 11.90 17.63
N ASP A 273 -26.35 10.81 16.88
CA ASP A 273 -26.55 9.46 17.39
C ASP A 273 -25.28 9.04 18.18
N VAL A 274 -25.37 9.22 19.50
CA VAL A 274 -24.26 8.98 20.44
C VAL A 274 -23.77 7.54 20.36
N ASP A 275 -24.70 6.58 20.20
CA ASP A 275 -24.39 5.17 20.14
C ASP A 275 -23.60 4.82 18.86
N LYS A 276 -24.02 5.36 17.71
CA LYS A 276 -23.28 5.18 16.46
C LYS A 276 -21.87 5.79 16.53
N LEU A 277 -21.74 6.96 17.17
CA LEU A 277 -20.43 7.58 17.34
C LEU A 277 -19.53 6.74 18.27
N LYS A 278 -20.08 6.21 19.35
CA LYS A 278 -19.37 5.32 20.27
C LYS A 278 -18.92 4.04 19.56
N ASP A 279 -19.81 3.42 18.80
CA ASP A 279 -19.49 2.22 18.00
C ASP A 279 -18.37 2.48 16.96
N LEU A 280 -18.38 3.67 16.37
CA LEU A 280 -17.33 4.08 15.45
C LEU A 280 -15.97 4.18 16.15
N ILE A 281 -15.91 4.84 17.31
CA ILE A 281 -14.70 4.96 18.12
C ILE A 281 -14.18 3.56 18.51
N VAL A 282 -15.07 2.68 18.98
CA VAL A 282 -14.72 1.31 19.35
C VAL A 282 -14.12 0.55 18.17
N ARG A 283 -14.74 0.65 16.97
CA ARG A 283 -14.21 0.02 15.75
C ARG A 283 -12.85 0.55 15.36
N GLN A 284 -12.64 1.87 15.44
CA GLN A 284 -11.35 2.49 15.16
C GLN A 284 -10.27 2.01 16.13
N LYS A 285 -10.55 2.02 17.43
CA LYS A 285 -9.60 1.54 18.45
C LYS A 285 -9.27 0.07 18.29
N LYS A 286 -10.25 -0.78 17.94
CA LYS A 286 -9.98 -2.19 17.61
C LYS A 286 -9.06 -2.33 16.38
N ALA A 287 -9.30 -1.55 15.33
CA ALA A 287 -8.48 -1.57 14.13
C ALA A 287 -7.04 -1.10 14.41
N GLU A 288 -6.86 -0.05 15.23
CA GLU A 288 -5.55 0.43 15.68
C GLU A 288 -4.79 -0.67 16.44
N LYS A 289 -5.44 -1.34 17.38
CA LYS A 289 -4.85 -2.46 18.12
C LYS A 289 -4.47 -3.63 17.21
N LEU A 290 -5.33 -4.00 16.27
CA LEU A 290 -5.01 -5.04 15.28
C LEU A 290 -3.83 -4.65 14.39
N LYS A 291 -3.73 -3.38 13.97
CA LYS A 291 -2.59 -2.86 13.20
C LYS A 291 -1.30 -2.99 14.03
N LEU A 292 -1.33 -2.69 15.32
CA LEU A 292 -0.20 -2.85 16.23
C LEU A 292 0.21 -4.33 16.34
N PHE A 293 -0.74 -5.22 16.62
CA PHE A 293 -0.48 -6.66 16.67
C PHE A 293 0.08 -7.19 15.34
N SER A 294 -0.47 -6.73 14.22
CA SER A 294 0.02 -7.10 12.88
C SER A 294 1.50 -6.75 12.70
N ARG A 295 1.90 -5.55 13.09
CA ARG A 295 3.29 -5.10 12.99
C ARG A 295 4.21 -5.86 13.93
N SER A 296 3.81 -6.04 15.18
CA SER A 296 4.58 -6.79 16.18
C SER A 296 4.75 -8.26 15.76
N HIS A 297 3.67 -8.89 15.29
CA HIS A 297 3.71 -10.27 14.79
C HIS A 297 4.64 -10.41 13.59
N PHE A 298 4.51 -9.49 12.61
CA PHE A 298 5.37 -9.46 11.43
C PHE A 298 6.85 -9.26 11.82
N ALA A 299 7.17 -8.29 12.67
CA ALA A 299 8.54 -8.04 13.10
C ALA A 299 9.15 -9.24 13.83
N SER A 300 8.36 -9.96 14.64
CA SER A 300 8.80 -11.19 15.30
C SER A 300 9.12 -12.30 14.30
N ILE A 301 8.38 -12.44 13.21
CA ILE A 301 8.67 -13.43 12.17
C ILE A 301 9.89 -12.99 11.36
N GLU A 302 9.91 -11.75 10.93
CA GLU A 302 10.99 -11.19 10.10
C GLU A 302 12.35 -11.34 10.77
N SER A 303 12.43 -11.13 12.09
CA SER A 303 13.68 -11.30 12.86
C SER A 303 14.18 -12.74 12.95
N ASN A 304 13.31 -13.73 12.71
CA ASN A 304 13.63 -15.15 12.81
C ASN A 304 13.75 -15.87 11.47
N ILE A 305 13.43 -15.19 10.36
CA ILE A 305 13.53 -15.77 9.02
C ILE A 305 14.87 -15.41 8.37
N LEU A 306 15.50 -16.39 7.73
CA LEU A 306 16.73 -16.13 7.00
C LEU A 306 16.42 -15.44 5.67
N ILE A 307 17.01 -14.26 5.45
CA ILE A 307 16.90 -13.50 4.20
C ILE A 307 18.30 -13.37 3.61
N ASN A 308 18.53 -14.00 2.46
CA ASN A 308 19.80 -13.98 1.73
C ASN A 308 19.62 -13.27 0.40
N PHE A 309 20.44 -12.27 0.13
CA PHE A 309 20.57 -11.61 -1.15
C PHE A 309 21.64 -12.35 -1.98
N GLU A 310 21.31 -12.62 -3.24
CA GLU A 310 22.20 -13.34 -4.17
C GLU A 310 22.91 -12.38 -5.15
#